data_a661672849b05f9eb60f20b38d4298d4
#
_entry.id   a661672849b05f9eb60f20b38d4298d4
#
_cell.length_a   1.000
_cell.length_b   1.000
_cell.length_c   1.000
_cell.angle_alpha   90.00
_cell.angle_beta   90.00
_cell.angle_gamma   90.00
#
_symmetry.space_group_name_H-M   'P 1'
#
loop_
_entity.id
_entity.type
_entity.pdbx_description
1 polymer ?
#
loop_
_entity_poly.entity_id
_entity_poly.type
_entity_poly.pdbx_seq_one_letter_code
_entity_poly.pdbx_strand_id
1 'polypeptide(L)'
;MSHQMHQNEDVEDNLLNWNDRAVVHANGGYGDLDAFADDPSALSPVTLRDLEVLKPHLPEHSIKGLRLLHLQCHIGSDTLSWWRLEARDVYGLDFSPTSLDYARKLSERAGATITYVQSDARCAADAMPDQKGSFDVIVTSCGTITWLPDLKDWARSIASLLTDGGIFMIRDNHPLLFALNNEGMSIVQDYFGGTETTYETDQSYTSATDSLEDGTKPQITHTTNHNWAHDFQEISSALLDAGLTIEAIGEHNVDDWQSLPMLEYSPELLGWIMPHNQPQIPLTFSMVARKKA
;
A
#
# COMPACT_ATOMS: atom_id res chain seq x y z
N MET A 1 25.94 10.17 -9.32
CA MET A 1 25.15 10.32 -10.55
C MET A 1 24.72 8.97 -11.16
N SER A 2 25.59 7.96 -11.30
CA SER A 2 25.19 6.66 -11.90
C SER A 2 24.13 5.90 -11.08
N HIS A 3 24.27 5.81 -9.77
CA HIS A 3 23.33 5.08 -8.91
C HIS A 3 21.92 5.69 -8.92
N GLN A 4 21.79 7.00 -8.84
CA GLN A 4 20.50 7.70 -8.90
C GLN A 4 19.84 7.67 -10.29
N MET A 5 20.64 7.54 -11.37
CA MET A 5 20.10 7.32 -12.72
C MET A 5 19.51 5.92 -12.86
N HIS A 6 20.17 4.87 -12.35
CA HIS A 6 19.63 3.51 -12.35
C HIS A 6 18.33 3.43 -11.55
N GLN A 7 18.28 3.96 -10.33
CA GLN A 7 17.06 3.97 -9.52
C GLN A 7 15.87 4.66 -10.22
N ASN A 8 16.08 5.63 -11.09
CA ASN A 8 14.99 6.24 -11.85
C ASN A 8 14.50 5.36 -13.00
N GLU A 9 15.41 4.62 -13.67
CA GLU A 9 15.06 3.64 -14.70
C GLU A 9 14.27 2.48 -14.07
N ASP A 10 14.71 1.96 -12.92
CA ASP A 10 14.05 0.89 -12.19
C ASP A 10 12.62 1.28 -11.73
N VAL A 11 12.43 2.53 -11.29
CA VAL A 11 11.10 3.04 -10.92
C VAL A 11 10.21 3.23 -12.15
N GLU A 12 10.79 3.55 -13.32
CA GLU A 12 10.03 3.63 -14.58
C GLU A 12 9.57 2.24 -15.04
N ASP A 13 10.41 1.21 -14.93
CA ASP A 13 10.01 -0.18 -15.18
C ASP A 13 8.86 -0.59 -14.25
N ASN A 14 8.97 -0.27 -12.98
CA ASN A 14 7.88 -0.49 -12.01
C ASN A 14 6.61 0.25 -12.38
N LEU A 15 6.70 1.49 -12.86
CA LEU A 15 5.53 2.26 -13.31
C LEU A 15 4.82 1.58 -14.47
N LEU A 16 5.56 1.12 -15.47
CA LEU A 16 4.99 0.43 -16.63
C LEU A 16 4.36 -0.91 -16.22
N ASN A 17 5.03 -1.67 -15.35
CA ASN A 17 4.52 -2.92 -14.80
C ASN A 17 3.23 -2.69 -14.00
N TRP A 18 3.16 -1.64 -13.14
CA TRP A 18 1.97 -1.32 -12.37
C TRP A 18 0.82 -0.78 -13.21
N ASN A 19 1.10 -0.13 -14.34
CA ASN A 19 0.04 0.23 -15.31
C ASN A 19 -0.65 -1.03 -15.86
N ASP A 20 0.12 -2.07 -16.21
CA ASP A 20 -0.44 -3.35 -16.68
C ASP A 20 -1.17 -4.08 -15.55
N ARG A 21 -0.60 -4.13 -14.33
CA ARG A 21 -1.24 -4.72 -13.15
C ARG A 21 -2.56 -4.06 -12.82
N ALA A 22 -2.68 -2.75 -12.95
CA ALA A 22 -3.92 -2.03 -12.69
C ALA A 22 -5.06 -2.55 -13.56
N VAL A 23 -4.79 -2.88 -14.83
CA VAL A 23 -5.78 -3.47 -15.72
C VAL A 23 -6.20 -4.87 -15.26
N VAL A 24 -5.24 -5.71 -14.86
CA VAL A 24 -5.52 -7.06 -14.33
C VAL A 24 -6.35 -6.98 -13.05
N HIS A 25 -5.96 -6.11 -12.12
CA HIS A 25 -6.61 -5.98 -10.82
C HIS A 25 -8.03 -5.41 -10.93
N ALA A 26 -8.23 -4.44 -11.82
CA ALA A 26 -9.54 -3.83 -12.02
C ALA A 26 -10.53 -4.73 -12.79
N ASN A 27 -10.05 -5.73 -13.53
CA ASN A 27 -10.90 -6.65 -14.26
C ASN A 27 -11.03 -8.00 -13.53
N GLY A 28 -11.47 -7.95 -12.30
CA GLY A 28 -11.80 -9.08 -11.44
C GLY A 28 -10.68 -9.58 -10.56
N GLY A 29 -9.45 -9.06 -10.70
CA GLY A 29 -8.35 -9.40 -9.79
C GLY A 29 -8.62 -9.00 -8.34
N TYR A 30 -9.32 -7.88 -8.13
CA TYR A 30 -9.79 -7.43 -6.82
C TYR A 30 -11.30 -7.70 -6.60
N GLY A 31 -11.86 -8.68 -7.31
CA GLY A 31 -13.25 -9.02 -7.26
C GLY A 31 -14.13 -8.08 -8.09
N ASP A 32 -15.42 -8.07 -7.81
CA ASP A 32 -16.41 -7.24 -8.51
C ASP A 32 -16.37 -5.81 -7.96
N LEU A 33 -15.62 -4.94 -8.63
CA LEU A 33 -15.49 -3.52 -8.26
C LEU A 33 -16.78 -2.74 -8.48
N ASP A 34 -17.61 -3.17 -9.41
CA ASP A 34 -18.90 -2.55 -9.69
C ASP A 34 -19.85 -2.79 -8.52
N ALA A 35 -19.97 -4.05 -8.07
CA ALA A 35 -20.73 -4.40 -6.88
C ALA A 35 -20.18 -3.72 -5.62
N PHE A 36 -18.83 -3.63 -5.50
CA PHE A 36 -18.20 -2.90 -4.40
C PHE A 36 -18.56 -1.41 -4.42
N ALA A 37 -18.57 -0.76 -5.58
CA ALA A 37 -18.95 0.65 -5.70
C ALA A 37 -20.43 0.89 -5.37
N ASP A 38 -21.31 0.00 -5.82
CA ASP A 38 -22.76 0.12 -5.68
C ASP A 38 -23.25 -0.16 -4.23
N ASP A 39 -22.49 -0.87 -3.41
CA ASP A 39 -22.80 -1.09 -1.99
C ASP A 39 -22.14 -0.02 -1.10
N PRO A 40 -22.90 0.96 -0.57
CA PRO A 40 -22.36 2.03 0.27
C PRO A 40 -21.81 1.53 1.62
N SER A 41 -22.11 0.30 2.01
CA SER A 41 -21.63 -0.30 3.25
C SER A 41 -20.38 -1.14 3.07
N ALA A 42 -19.98 -1.45 1.84
CA ALA A 42 -18.82 -2.27 1.56
C ALA A 42 -17.51 -1.56 1.98
N LEU A 43 -16.67 -2.26 2.71
CA LEU A 43 -15.34 -1.82 3.10
C LEU A 43 -14.32 -2.89 2.69
N SER A 44 -13.15 -2.48 2.26
CA SER A 44 -12.10 -3.43 1.94
C SER A 44 -11.56 -4.10 3.21
N PRO A 45 -11.17 -5.38 3.15
CA PRO A 45 -10.53 -6.06 4.28
C PRO A 45 -9.23 -5.38 4.74
N VAL A 46 -8.47 -4.79 3.81
CA VAL A 46 -7.26 -4.02 4.08
C VAL A 46 -7.59 -2.84 4.99
N THR A 47 -8.55 -2.00 4.58
CA THR A 47 -8.97 -0.83 5.37
C THR A 47 -9.52 -1.21 6.74
N LEU A 48 -10.24 -2.33 6.87
CA LEU A 48 -10.74 -2.79 8.16
C LEU A 48 -9.59 -3.12 9.13
N ARG A 49 -8.55 -3.81 8.68
CA ARG A 49 -7.36 -4.12 9.49
C ARG A 49 -6.57 -2.85 9.83
N ASP A 50 -6.42 -1.95 8.88
CA ASP A 50 -5.74 -0.67 9.08
C ASP A 50 -6.46 0.20 10.13
N LEU A 51 -7.79 0.21 10.08
CA LEU A 51 -8.59 0.94 11.07
C LEU A 51 -8.38 0.37 12.49
N GLU A 52 -8.29 -0.94 12.66
CA GLU A 52 -8.04 -1.54 13.97
C GLU A 52 -6.64 -1.14 14.52
N VAL A 53 -5.64 -1.00 13.65
CA VAL A 53 -4.31 -0.47 14.02
C VAL A 53 -4.39 1.01 14.41
N LEU A 54 -5.10 1.81 13.61
CA LEU A 54 -5.20 3.26 13.81
C LEU A 54 -6.07 3.66 14.99
N LYS A 55 -7.16 2.96 15.22
CA LYS A 55 -8.23 3.30 16.16
C LYS A 55 -7.76 3.71 17.56
N PRO A 56 -6.78 3.03 18.20
CA PRO A 56 -6.29 3.44 19.52
C PRO A 56 -5.61 4.81 19.54
N HIS A 57 -5.15 5.31 18.40
CA HIS A 57 -4.38 6.54 18.24
C HIS A 57 -5.23 7.72 17.76
N LEU A 58 -6.46 7.45 17.29
CA LEU A 58 -7.39 8.46 16.75
C LEU A 58 -8.17 9.15 17.85
N PRO A 59 -8.53 10.45 17.67
CA PRO A 59 -9.50 11.12 18.52
C PRO A 59 -10.83 10.33 18.54
N GLU A 60 -11.41 10.16 19.72
CA GLU A 60 -12.68 9.43 19.90
C GLU A 60 -12.68 8.02 19.24
N HIS A 61 -11.49 7.45 18.99
CA HIS A 61 -11.31 6.17 18.29
C HIS A 61 -11.97 6.11 16.91
N SER A 62 -12.00 7.23 16.18
CA SER A 62 -12.68 7.36 14.90
C SER A 62 -11.87 8.18 13.89
N ILE A 63 -11.92 7.78 12.62
CA ILE A 63 -11.39 8.55 11.48
C ILE A 63 -12.33 9.66 11.02
N LYS A 64 -13.58 9.63 11.49
CA LYS A 64 -14.63 10.55 11.05
C LYS A 64 -14.24 12.02 11.21
N GLY A 65 -14.35 12.76 10.11
CA GLY A 65 -14.05 14.18 10.06
C GLY A 65 -12.57 14.54 10.02
N LEU A 66 -11.66 13.56 10.09
CA LEU A 66 -10.22 13.77 9.92
C LEU A 66 -9.87 13.79 8.44
N ARG A 67 -8.95 14.68 8.06
CA ARG A 67 -8.44 14.80 6.70
C ARG A 67 -7.40 13.72 6.44
N LEU A 68 -7.62 12.92 5.40
CA LEU A 68 -6.84 11.72 5.15
C LEU A 68 -6.15 11.73 3.77
N LEU A 69 -4.87 11.31 3.75
CA LEU A 69 -4.14 10.94 2.54
C LEU A 69 -3.82 9.44 2.57
N HIS A 70 -4.22 8.74 1.52
CA HIS A 70 -3.80 7.36 1.25
C HIS A 70 -2.68 7.39 0.21
N LEU A 71 -1.45 7.06 0.63
CA LEU A 71 -0.29 6.94 -0.25
C LEU A 71 -0.27 5.58 -0.93
N GLN A 72 0.16 5.57 -2.22
CA GLN A 72 0.25 4.34 -3.03
C GLN A 72 -1.10 3.63 -3.10
N CYS A 73 -2.15 4.41 -3.46
CA CYS A 73 -3.55 4.03 -3.32
C CYS A 73 -4.07 3.10 -4.42
N HIS A 74 -3.25 2.78 -5.42
CA HIS A 74 -3.58 1.89 -6.53
C HIS A 74 -4.93 2.22 -7.18
N ILE A 75 -5.81 1.23 -7.39
CA ILE A 75 -7.14 1.41 -8.02
C ILE A 75 -8.21 1.95 -7.05
N GLY A 76 -7.84 2.37 -5.85
CA GLY A 76 -8.65 3.21 -4.98
C GLY A 76 -9.73 2.53 -4.15
N SER A 77 -9.82 1.19 -4.10
CA SER A 77 -10.81 0.49 -3.27
C SER A 77 -10.69 0.80 -1.77
N ASP A 78 -9.45 0.85 -1.28
CA ASP A 78 -9.17 1.18 0.11
C ASP A 78 -9.39 2.67 0.37
N THR A 79 -9.04 3.53 -0.60
CA THR A 79 -9.30 4.98 -0.52
C THR A 79 -10.80 5.28 -0.44
N LEU A 80 -11.63 4.55 -1.23
CA LEU A 80 -13.08 4.63 -1.16
C LEU A 80 -13.60 4.17 0.20
N SER A 81 -13.00 3.13 0.79
CA SER A 81 -13.35 2.64 2.12
C SER A 81 -13.08 3.69 3.20
N TRP A 82 -11.97 4.41 3.14
CA TRP A 82 -11.70 5.53 4.04
C TRP A 82 -12.73 6.66 3.91
N TRP A 83 -13.16 6.97 2.69
CA TRP A 83 -14.22 7.94 2.46
C TRP A 83 -15.56 7.49 3.06
N ARG A 84 -15.92 6.19 2.92
CA ARG A 84 -17.11 5.60 3.52
C ARG A 84 -17.10 5.59 5.04
N LEU A 85 -15.92 5.54 5.63
CA LEU A 85 -15.73 5.69 7.08
C LEU A 85 -15.84 7.16 7.55
N GLU A 86 -16.32 8.03 6.67
CA GLU A 86 -16.55 9.44 6.92
C GLU A 86 -15.27 10.26 7.21
N ALA A 87 -14.11 9.82 6.72
CA ALA A 87 -12.94 10.70 6.66
C ALA A 87 -13.27 11.93 5.81
N ARG A 88 -12.72 13.09 6.20
CA ARG A 88 -12.96 14.36 5.51
C ARG A 88 -11.85 14.60 4.47
N ASP A 89 -12.21 15.21 3.33
CA ASP A 89 -11.25 15.59 2.28
C ASP A 89 -10.23 14.48 2.02
N VAL A 90 -10.72 13.33 1.55
CA VAL A 90 -9.89 12.16 1.27
C VAL A 90 -9.08 12.37 0.00
N TYR A 91 -7.78 12.12 0.09
CA TYR A 91 -6.85 12.12 -1.02
C TYR A 91 -6.28 10.72 -1.25
N GLY A 92 -6.10 10.34 -2.51
CA GLY A 92 -5.33 9.18 -2.92
C GLY A 92 -4.15 9.62 -3.78
N LEU A 93 -2.98 9.07 -3.55
CA LEU A 93 -1.80 9.33 -4.37
C LEU A 93 -1.23 8.01 -4.88
N ASP A 94 -0.95 7.96 -6.17
CA ASP A 94 -0.26 6.85 -6.81
C ASP A 94 0.59 7.35 -7.99
N PHE A 95 1.64 6.61 -8.33
CA PHE A 95 2.48 6.98 -9.48
C PHE A 95 1.88 6.50 -10.81
N SER A 96 1.06 5.41 -10.80
CA SER A 96 0.43 4.83 -11.98
C SER A 96 -0.79 5.64 -12.42
N PRO A 97 -0.75 6.30 -13.59
CA PRO A 97 -1.93 6.98 -14.14
C PRO A 97 -3.07 6.00 -14.42
N THR A 98 -2.76 4.77 -14.86
CA THR A 98 -3.76 3.73 -15.11
C THR A 98 -4.49 3.33 -13.84
N SER A 99 -3.76 3.15 -12.74
CA SER A 99 -4.37 2.89 -11.42
C SER A 99 -5.32 4.00 -11.02
N LEU A 100 -4.89 5.26 -11.17
CA LEU A 100 -5.69 6.42 -10.80
C LEU A 100 -6.91 6.63 -11.70
N ASP A 101 -6.87 6.19 -12.96
CA ASP A 101 -8.04 6.25 -13.84
C ASP A 101 -9.12 5.26 -13.38
N TYR A 102 -8.72 4.05 -12.93
CA TYR A 102 -9.65 3.12 -12.29
C TYR A 102 -10.16 3.65 -10.93
N ALA A 103 -9.29 4.24 -10.13
CA ALA A 103 -9.70 4.83 -8.85
C ALA A 103 -10.73 5.95 -9.01
N ARG A 104 -10.56 6.81 -10.02
CA ARG A 104 -11.55 7.88 -10.35
C ARG A 104 -12.88 7.29 -10.79
N LYS A 105 -12.88 6.29 -11.69
CA LYS A 105 -14.10 5.61 -12.15
C LYS A 105 -14.84 4.94 -10.99
N LEU A 106 -14.10 4.25 -10.11
CA LEU A 106 -14.66 3.60 -8.92
C LEU A 106 -15.34 4.62 -7.99
N SER A 107 -14.65 5.73 -7.72
CA SER A 107 -15.18 6.80 -6.86
C SER A 107 -16.37 7.51 -7.48
N GLU A 108 -16.33 7.79 -8.79
CA GLU A 108 -17.44 8.41 -9.52
C GLU A 108 -18.69 7.52 -9.47
N ARG A 109 -18.55 6.20 -9.71
CA ARG A 109 -19.65 5.24 -9.61
C ARG A 109 -20.23 5.18 -8.21
N ALA A 110 -19.39 5.22 -7.17
CA ALA A 110 -19.83 5.23 -5.77
C ALA A 110 -20.41 6.58 -5.31
N GLY A 111 -20.37 7.62 -6.15
CA GLY A 111 -20.77 8.98 -5.78
C GLY A 111 -19.83 9.62 -4.74
N ALA A 112 -18.60 9.15 -4.62
CA ALA A 112 -17.63 9.62 -3.65
C ALA A 112 -16.83 10.82 -4.17
N THR A 113 -16.54 11.78 -3.28
CA THR A 113 -15.69 12.93 -3.59
C THR A 113 -14.29 12.67 -3.03
N ILE A 114 -13.36 12.24 -3.88
CA ILE A 114 -11.99 11.91 -3.54
C ILE A 114 -11.06 12.65 -4.50
N THR A 115 -9.98 13.22 -3.99
CA THR A 115 -8.96 13.88 -4.82
C THR A 115 -7.80 12.91 -5.10
N TYR A 116 -7.56 12.60 -6.38
CA TYR A 116 -6.46 11.74 -6.78
C TYR A 116 -5.31 12.54 -7.39
N VAL A 117 -4.09 12.30 -6.87
CA VAL A 117 -2.85 12.97 -7.29
C VAL A 117 -1.89 11.93 -7.88
N GLN A 118 -1.38 12.19 -9.07
CA GLN A 118 -0.35 11.35 -9.68
C GLN A 118 1.03 11.83 -9.25
N SER A 119 1.75 11.00 -8.51
CA SER A 119 3.15 11.23 -8.14
C SER A 119 3.78 9.96 -7.58
N ASP A 120 5.09 9.87 -7.66
CA ASP A 120 5.89 9.00 -6.81
C ASP A 120 5.67 9.39 -5.33
N ALA A 121 5.46 8.41 -4.46
CA ALA A 121 5.21 8.65 -3.04
C ALA A 121 6.38 9.37 -2.35
N ARG A 122 7.62 9.21 -2.85
CA ARG A 122 8.81 9.94 -2.37
C ARG A 122 8.71 11.44 -2.63
N CYS A 123 7.99 11.83 -3.66
CA CYS A 123 7.80 13.21 -4.10
C CYS A 123 6.42 13.79 -3.73
N ALA A 124 5.67 13.12 -2.86
CA ALA A 124 4.28 13.48 -2.53
C ALA A 124 4.14 14.94 -2.05
N ALA A 125 5.08 15.43 -1.22
CA ALA A 125 5.04 16.81 -0.72
C ALA A 125 5.32 17.85 -1.79
N ASP A 126 6.08 17.52 -2.84
CA ASP A 126 6.36 18.42 -3.96
C ASP A 126 5.21 18.43 -4.97
N ALA A 127 4.53 17.30 -5.13
CA ALA A 127 3.32 17.20 -5.95
C ALA A 127 2.11 17.91 -5.32
N MET A 128 2.12 18.11 -4.01
CA MET A 128 1.04 18.76 -3.25
C MET A 128 1.55 19.92 -2.39
N PRO A 129 2.21 20.96 -2.98
CA PRO A 129 2.86 22.01 -2.21
C PRO A 129 1.89 22.80 -1.31
N ASP A 130 0.63 22.96 -1.75
CA ASP A 130 -0.42 23.68 -1.02
C ASP A 130 -1.05 22.82 0.09
N GLN A 131 -0.67 21.54 0.21
CA GLN A 131 -1.18 20.60 1.19
C GLN A 131 -0.18 20.32 2.33
N LYS A 132 0.96 20.99 2.36
CA LYS A 132 1.94 20.85 3.45
C LYS A 132 1.30 21.23 4.79
N GLY A 133 1.47 20.37 5.80
CA GLY A 133 0.90 20.54 7.13
C GLY A 133 -0.64 20.49 7.18
N SER A 134 -1.29 19.75 6.29
CA SER A 134 -2.76 19.78 6.18
C SER A 134 -3.49 18.46 6.46
N PHE A 135 -2.79 17.33 6.46
CA PHE A 135 -3.42 16.03 6.70
C PHE A 135 -3.34 15.64 8.18
N ASP A 136 -4.48 15.27 8.75
CA ASP A 136 -4.58 14.76 10.11
C ASP A 136 -4.07 13.32 10.18
N VAL A 137 -4.31 12.54 9.11
CA VAL A 137 -3.91 11.13 8.99
C VAL A 137 -3.34 10.87 7.60
N ILE A 138 -2.21 10.20 7.55
CA ILE A 138 -1.64 9.63 6.32
C ILE A 138 -1.50 8.13 6.52
N VAL A 139 -1.99 7.34 5.57
CA VAL A 139 -1.90 5.87 5.59
C VAL A 139 -1.19 5.34 4.35
N THR A 140 -0.49 4.22 4.49
CA THR A 140 0.00 3.41 3.37
C THR A 140 -0.12 1.92 3.73
N SER A 141 -0.66 1.13 2.80
CA SER A 141 -0.92 -0.31 2.95
C SER A 141 -1.35 -0.90 1.61
N CYS A 142 -1.18 -2.14 1.33
CA CYS A 142 -0.25 -3.13 1.83
C CYS A 142 0.64 -3.56 0.68
N GLY A 143 1.90 -3.99 0.93
CA GLY A 143 2.83 -4.36 -0.13
C GLY A 143 3.39 -3.14 -0.89
N THR A 144 3.65 -2.04 -0.20
CA THR A 144 3.92 -0.72 -0.80
C THR A 144 5.39 -0.33 -0.78
N ILE A 145 6.08 -0.46 0.36
CA ILE A 145 7.43 0.09 0.50
C ILE A 145 8.49 -0.69 -0.27
N THR A 146 8.25 -1.95 -0.58
CA THR A 146 9.16 -2.75 -1.42
C THR A 146 9.35 -2.19 -2.84
N TRP A 147 8.46 -1.29 -3.28
CA TRP A 147 8.53 -0.62 -4.58
C TRP A 147 9.29 0.71 -4.55
N LEU A 148 9.82 1.09 -3.38
CA LEU A 148 10.55 2.33 -3.16
C LEU A 148 12.04 2.03 -2.96
N PRO A 149 12.94 2.60 -3.80
CA PRO A 149 14.39 2.39 -3.64
C PRO A 149 14.98 3.11 -2.42
N ASP A 150 14.27 4.10 -1.86
CA ASP A 150 14.69 4.91 -0.73
C ASP A 150 13.47 5.35 0.10
N LEU A 151 13.55 5.14 1.40
CA LEU A 151 12.49 5.52 2.35
C LEU A 151 12.68 6.92 2.94
N LYS A 152 13.84 7.58 2.75
CA LYS A 152 14.11 8.89 3.38
C LYS A 152 13.24 9.99 2.82
N ASP A 153 13.16 10.09 1.48
CA ASP A 153 12.35 11.12 0.82
C ASP A 153 10.85 10.83 0.98
N TRP A 154 10.46 9.56 1.00
CA TRP A 154 9.11 9.13 1.35
C TRP A 154 8.72 9.58 2.77
N ALA A 155 9.54 9.31 3.78
CA ALA A 155 9.28 9.72 5.15
C ALA A 155 9.27 11.26 5.33
N ARG A 156 10.16 11.99 4.62
CA ARG A 156 10.16 13.47 4.61
C ARG A 156 8.89 14.03 3.99
N SER A 157 8.40 13.44 2.88
CA SER A 157 7.14 13.83 2.26
C SER A 157 5.98 13.64 3.23
N ILE A 158 5.90 12.50 3.93
CA ILE A 158 4.89 12.24 4.95
C ILE A 158 4.94 13.29 6.05
N ALA A 159 6.11 13.50 6.66
CA ALA A 159 6.28 14.48 7.74
C ALA A 159 5.95 15.91 7.31
N SER A 160 6.25 16.28 6.05
CA SER A 160 5.91 17.58 5.48
C SER A 160 4.40 17.78 5.31
N LEU A 161 3.67 16.74 4.91
CA LEU A 161 2.25 16.80 4.62
C LEU A 161 1.37 16.72 5.87
N LEU A 162 1.82 16.05 6.94
CA LEU A 162 1.10 15.94 8.21
C LEU A 162 0.95 17.29 8.91
N THR A 163 -0.20 17.52 9.52
CA THR A 163 -0.41 18.57 10.53
C THR A 163 0.48 18.33 11.76
N ASP A 164 0.73 19.34 12.56
CA ASP A 164 1.30 19.15 13.88
C ASP A 164 0.37 18.28 14.72
N GLY A 165 0.92 17.22 15.35
CA GLY A 165 0.12 16.19 16.02
C GLY A 165 -0.51 15.15 15.09
N GLY A 166 -0.37 15.29 13.77
CA GLY A 166 -0.91 14.36 12.79
C GLY A 166 -0.27 12.97 12.85
N ILE A 167 -1.00 11.98 12.39
CA ILE A 167 -0.68 10.55 12.52
C ILE A 167 -0.31 9.97 11.15
N PHE A 168 0.79 9.25 11.10
CA PHE A 168 1.13 8.35 10.02
C PHE A 168 0.94 6.91 10.46
N MET A 169 0.37 6.08 9.60
CA MET A 169 0.32 4.63 9.78
C MET A 169 0.76 3.91 8.51
N ILE A 170 1.64 2.93 8.70
CA ILE A 170 1.95 1.90 7.71
C ILE A 170 1.54 0.55 8.26
N ARG A 171 0.91 -0.27 7.40
CA ARG A 171 0.82 -1.72 7.55
C ARG A 171 1.26 -2.36 6.24
N ASP A 172 2.26 -3.23 6.32
CA ASP A 172 2.91 -3.79 5.13
C ASP A 172 3.38 -5.22 5.38
N ASN A 173 3.84 -5.88 4.33
CA ASN A 173 4.44 -7.21 4.43
C ASN A 173 5.61 -7.19 5.42
N HIS A 174 5.66 -8.21 6.28
CA HIS A 174 6.74 -8.29 7.25
C HIS A 174 8.09 -8.48 6.54
N PRO A 175 9.15 -7.73 6.91
CA PRO A 175 10.46 -7.83 6.26
C PRO A 175 11.04 -9.23 6.18
N LEU A 176 10.68 -10.11 7.13
CA LEU A 176 11.09 -11.51 7.11
C LEU A 176 10.65 -12.26 5.83
N LEU A 177 9.48 -11.90 5.26
CA LEU A 177 8.94 -12.60 4.09
C LEU A 177 9.85 -12.44 2.86
N PHE A 178 10.53 -11.31 2.72
CA PHE A 178 11.48 -11.07 1.63
C PHE A 178 12.75 -11.92 1.75
N ALA A 179 13.08 -12.41 2.94
CA ALA A 179 14.22 -13.29 3.15
C ALA A 179 13.90 -14.77 2.90
N LEU A 180 12.61 -15.13 2.78
CA LEU A 180 12.15 -16.51 2.62
C LEU A 180 12.01 -16.90 1.15
N ASN A 181 12.21 -18.19 0.85
CA ASN A 181 11.84 -18.72 -0.46
C ASN A 181 10.33 -19.01 -0.54
N ASN A 182 9.82 -19.04 -1.77
CA ASN A 182 8.40 -19.30 -2.04
C ASN A 182 7.99 -20.77 -1.85
N GLU A 183 8.94 -21.71 -1.72
CA GLU A 183 8.66 -23.14 -1.65
C GLU A 183 8.67 -23.72 -0.23
N GLY A 184 9.18 -22.95 0.72
CA GLY A 184 9.29 -23.37 2.12
C GLY A 184 9.84 -22.25 2.98
N MET A 185 9.83 -22.42 4.30
CA MET A 185 10.31 -21.38 5.24
C MET A 185 11.83 -21.39 5.39
N SER A 186 12.56 -21.45 4.26
CA SER A 186 14.02 -21.40 4.24
C SER A 186 14.48 -19.99 3.91
N ILE A 187 15.45 -19.49 4.66
CA ILE A 187 16.09 -18.19 4.37
C ILE A 187 17.00 -18.36 3.14
N VAL A 188 16.75 -17.58 2.10
CA VAL A 188 17.47 -17.64 0.83
C VAL A 188 18.03 -16.29 0.39
N GLN A 189 17.62 -15.21 1.04
CA GLN A 189 18.08 -13.84 0.80
C GLN A 189 18.45 -13.17 2.11
N ASP A 190 19.24 -12.11 2.02
CA ASP A 190 19.59 -11.30 3.18
C ASP A 190 18.35 -10.59 3.74
N TYR A 191 18.18 -10.65 5.06
CA TYR A 191 17.13 -9.91 5.75
C TYR A 191 17.41 -8.41 5.80
N PHE A 192 18.69 -8.03 5.91
CA PHE A 192 19.08 -6.63 6.07
C PHE A 192 18.83 -5.83 4.80
N GLY A 193 18.30 -4.62 4.98
CA GLY A 193 17.83 -3.75 3.91
C GLY A 193 18.89 -3.30 2.91
N GLY A 194 18.40 -2.65 1.85
CA GLY A 194 19.24 -2.08 0.79
C GLY A 194 19.54 -3.04 -0.37
N THR A 195 19.05 -4.27 -0.35
CA THR A 195 19.20 -5.20 -1.47
C THR A 195 18.06 -4.99 -2.47
N GLU A 196 18.42 -4.67 -3.70
CA GLU A 196 17.52 -4.67 -4.84
C GLU A 196 17.44 -6.07 -5.45
N THR A 197 16.25 -6.46 -5.85
CA THR A 197 16.02 -7.70 -6.62
C THR A 197 15.19 -7.36 -7.85
N THR A 198 15.73 -7.68 -9.03
CA THR A 198 15.02 -7.55 -10.30
C THR A 198 14.28 -8.85 -10.61
N TYR A 199 13.00 -8.72 -10.97
CA TYR A 199 12.15 -9.83 -11.39
C TYR A 199 11.70 -9.64 -12.83
N GLU A 200 11.58 -10.76 -13.53
CA GLU A 200 10.93 -10.87 -14.84
C GLU A 200 9.70 -11.76 -14.68
N THR A 201 8.50 -11.17 -14.73
CA THR A 201 7.26 -11.93 -14.57
C THR A 201 6.09 -11.27 -15.28
N ASP A 202 5.31 -12.08 -15.99
CA ASP A 202 4.01 -11.74 -16.56
C ASP A 202 2.84 -12.05 -15.60
N GLN A 203 3.15 -12.42 -14.35
CA GLN A 203 2.19 -12.79 -13.33
C GLN A 203 2.03 -11.68 -12.29
N SER A 204 0.83 -11.62 -11.71
CA SER A 204 0.54 -10.84 -10.51
C SER A 204 0.14 -11.78 -9.36
N TYR A 205 0.10 -11.25 -8.14
CA TYR A 205 -0.42 -11.98 -6.97
C TYR A 205 -1.93 -12.28 -7.07
N THR A 206 -2.61 -11.72 -8.06
CA THR A 206 -4.01 -12.02 -8.40
C THR A 206 -4.16 -12.10 -9.92
N SER A 207 -5.28 -12.64 -10.38
CA SER A 207 -5.55 -12.84 -11.79
C SER A 207 -6.88 -12.22 -12.21
N ALA A 208 -6.93 -11.67 -13.42
CA ALA A 208 -8.18 -11.18 -14.00
C ALA A 208 -9.17 -12.32 -14.22
N THR A 209 -10.38 -12.17 -13.69
CA THR A 209 -11.50 -13.07 -13.98
C THR A 209 -12.29 -12.61 -15.21
N ASP A 210 -12.33 -11.31 -15.45
CA ASP A 210 -13.09 -10.68 -16.51
C ASP A 210 -12.26 -10.47 -17.78
N SER A 211 -12.93 -10.28 -18.90
CA SER A 211 -12.31 -9.90 -20.16
C SER A 211 -12.50 -8.42 -20.41
N LEU A 212 -11.61 -7.84 -21.19
CA LEU A 212 -11.73 -6.48 -21.70
C LEU A 212 -12.90 -6.37 -22.69
N GLU A 213 -13.29 -5.14 -23.05
CA GLU A 213 -14.39 -4.87 -24.00
C GLU A 213 -14.21 -5.56 -25.37
N ASP A 214 -12.96 -5.75 -25.79
CA ASP A 214 -12.63 -6.47 -27.03
C ASP A 214 -12.62 -8.00 -26.89
N GLY A 215 -12.94 -8.53 -25.71
CA GLY A 215 -13.00 -9.96 -25.39
C GLY A 215 -11.63 -10.58 -25.05
N THR A 216 -10.55 -9.82 -25.04
CA THR A 216 -9.21 -10.30 -24.63
C THR A 216 -9.07 -10.32 -23.10
N LYS A 217 -8.13 -11.11 -22.59
CA LYS A 217 -7.77 -11.07 -21.17
C LYS A 217 -6.70 -10.01 -20.92
N PRO A 218 -6.82 -9.25 -19.82
CA PRO A 218 -5.73 -8.38 -19.38
C PRO A 218 -4.42 -9.16 -19.20
N GLN A 219 -3.32 -8.56 -19.63
CA GLN A 219 -1.99 -9.17 -19.55
C GLN A 219 -0.97 -8.16 -19.04
N ILE A 220 0.04 -8.67 -18.35
CA ILE A 220 1.23 -7.90 -17.99
C ILE A 220 2.23 -8.06 -19.14
N THR A 221 2.51 -6.97 -19.83
CA THR A 221 3.42 -6.93 -20.99
C THR A 221 4.77 -6.30 -20.62
N HIS A 222 4.80 -5.43 -19.61
CA HIS A 222 6.02 -4.90 -19.03
C HIS A 222 6.41 -5.78 -17.84
N THR A 223 7.24 -6.79 -18.13
CA THR A 223 7.53 -7.91 -17.21
C THR A 223 8.62 -7.61 -16.18
N THR A 224 9.50 -6.65 -16.49
CA THR A 224 10.58 -6.24 -15.60
C THR A 224 10.01 -5.45 -14.42
N ASN A 225 10.39 -5.83 -13.21
CA ASN A 225 10.09 -5.06 -12.01
C ASN A 225 11.20 -5.21 -10.98
N HIS A 226 11.31 -4.19 -10.13
CA HIS A 226 12.36 -4.04 -9.13
C HIS A 226 11.76 -3.92 -7.75
N ASN A 227 12.27 -4.70 -6.80
CA ASN A 227 11.88 -4.65 -5.41
C ASN A 227 13.09 -4.37 -4.53
N TRP A 228 12.88 -3.58 -3.49
CA TRP A 228 13.89 -3.29 -2.48
C TRP A 228 13.47 -3.87 -1.14
N ALA A 229 14.32 -4.69 -0.54
CA ALA A 229 14.10 -5.19 0.80
C ALA A 229 14.41 -4.07 1.82
N HIS A 230 13.49 -3.83 2.73
CA HIS A 230 13.65 -2.86 3.82
C HIS A 230 13.50 -3.57 5.15
N ASP A 231 14.49 -3.50 6.02
CA ASP A 231 14.41 -4.02 7.37
C ASP A 231 13.78 -3.00 8.35
N PHE A 232 13.45 -3.45 9.55
CA PHE A 232 12.85 -2.57 10.55
C PHE A 232 13.74 -1.40 10.97
N GLN A 233 15.06 -1.56 10.90
CA GLN A 233 15.98 -0.45 11.23
C GLN A 233 15.84 0.65 10.18
N GLU A 234 15.82 0.29 8.90
CA GLU A 234 15.67 1.26 7.81
C GLU A 234 14.32 1.97 7.87
N ILE A 235 13.22 1.21 8.01
CA ILE A 235 11.85 1.76 8.08
C ILE A 235 11.74 2.72 9.29
N SER A 236 12.14 2.27 10.47
CA SER A 236 12.04 3.09 11.69
C SER A 236 12.96 4.30 11.65
N SER A 237 14.20 4.15 11.16
CA SER A 237 15.13 5.26 11.03
C SER A 237 14.64 6.33 10.07
N ALA A 238 14.05 5.95 8.92
CA ALA A 238 13.50 6.90 7.97
C ALA A 238 12.40 7.78 8.60
N LEU A 239 11.50 7.20 9.39
CA LEU A 239 10.44 7.93 10.09
C LEU A 239 11.02 8.84 11.20
N LEU A 240 11.95 8.34 12.01
CA LEU A 240 12.57 9.09 13.09
C LEU A 240 13.41 10.26 12.57
N ASP A 241 14.20 10.05 11.52
CA ASP A 241 15.04 11.08 10.89
C ASP A 241 14.19 12.17 10.21
N ALA A 242 12.98 11.82 9.76
CA ALA A 242 12.00 12.79 9.26
C ALA A 242 11.32 13.61 10.38
N GLY A 243 11.63 13.34 11.66
CA GLY A 243 11.10 14.06 12.82
C GLY A 243 9.79 13.50 13.38
N LEU A 244 9.36 12.33 12.93
CA LEU A 244 8.21 11.65 13.49
C LEU A 244 8.60 10.89 14.77
N THR A 245 7.62 10.62 15.62
CA THR A 245 7.80 9.80 16.84
C THR A 245 7.00 8.52 16.66
N ILE A 246 7.64 7.36 16.68
CA ILE A 246 6.97 6.07 16.62
C ILE A 246 6.23 5.83 17.94
N GLU A 247 4.91 5.65 17.89
CA GLU A 247 4.05 5.42 19.06
C GLU A 247 3.71 3.94 19.24
N ALA A 248 3.63 3.18 18.13
CA ALA A 248 3.32 1.76 18.18
C ALA A 248 4.02 0.99 17.06
N ILE A 249 4.35 -0.26 17.35
CA ILE A 249 4.79 -1.27 16.38
C ILE A 249 3.95 -2.51 16.65
N GLY A 250 3.38 -3.10 15.59
CA GLY A 250 2.62 -4.35 15.64
C GLY A 250 3.18 -5.37 14.66
N GLU A 251 3.06 -6.65 15.02
CA GLU A 251 3.32 -7.77 14.13
C GLU A 251 2.04 -8.61 14.05
N HIS A 252 1.65 -9.02 12.85
CA HIS A 252 0.36 -9.67 12.61
C HIS A 252 0.55 -11.00 11.87
N ASN A 253 -0.32 -11.94 12.17
CA ASN A 253 -0.32 -13.29 11.58
C ASN A 253 -1.32 -13.44 10.42
N VAL A 254 -1.81 -12.34 9.86
CA VAL A 254 -2.72 -12.32 8.72
C VAL A 254 -2.08 -11.51 7.59
N ASP A 255 -2.14 -12.05 6.38
CA ASP A 255 -1.74 -11.36 5.16
C ASP A 255 -2.97 -11.03 4.30
N ASP A 256 -2.85 -10.02 3.46
CA ASP A 256 -3.91 -9.57 2.56
C ASP A 256 -3.93 -10.38 1.25
N TRP A 257 -2.86 -11.11 0.96
CA TRP A 257 -2.69 -11.96 -0.21
C TRP A 257 -1.89 -13.21 0.16
N GLN A 258 -1.84 -14.20 -0.74
CA GLN A 258 -1.10 -15.43 -0.52
C GLN A 258 0.40 -15.21 -0.78
N SER A 259 1.10 -14.55 0.14
CA SER A 259 2.54 -14.24 0.03
C SER A 259 3.44 -15.48 0.11
N LEU A 260 2.97 -16.54 0.74
CA LEU A 260 3.64 -17.83 0.78
C LEU A 260 2.68 -18.94 0.32
N PRO A 261 3.14 -19.93 -0.46
CA PRO A 261 2.26 -20.96 -1.04
C PRO A 261 1.50 -21.81 -0.02
N MET A 262 2.05 -21.94 1.20
CA MET A 262 1.41 -22.74 2.27
C MET A 262 0.30 -21.98 3.00
N LEU A 263 0.13 -20.68 2.78
CA LEU A 263 -0.92 -19.94 3.48
C LEU A 263 -2.31 -20.40 3.05
N GLU A 264 -3.22 -20.45 4.02
CA GLU A 264 -4.62 -20.82 3.85
C GLU A 264 -5.50 -19.58 4.04
N TYR A 265 -6.52 -19.43 3.19
CA TYR A 265 -7.46 -18.33 3.34
C TYR A 265 -8.41 -18.58 4.51
N SER A 266 -8.49 -17.61 5.42
CA SER A 266 -9.43 -17.59 6.54
C SER A 266 -10.62 -16.69 6.21
N PRO A 267 -11.83 -17.22 5.98
CA PRO A 267 -13.02 -16.41 5.76
C PRO A 267 -13.39 -15.55 6.97
N GLU A 268 -13.07 -16.00 8.18
CA GLU A 268 -13.34 -15.25 9.42
C GLU A 268 -12.47 -13.99 9.51
N LEU A 269 -11.19 -14.12 9.13
CA LEU A 269 -10.24 -13.02 9.17
C LEU A 269 -10.18 -12.25 7.85
N LEU A 270 -10.89 -12.70 6.81
CA LEU A 270 -10.85 -12.16 5.45
C LEU A 270 -9.42 -12.00 4.91
N GLY A 271 -8.54 -12.96 5.21
CA GLY A 271 -7.12 -12.90 4.86
C GLY A 271 -6.44 -14.26 4.93
N TRP A 272 -5.16 -14.26 4.64
CA TRP A 272 -4.34 -15.46 4.54
C TRP A 272 -3.54 -15.67 5.84
N ILE A 273 -3.48 -16.90 6.33
CA ILE A 273 -2.83 -17.26 7.60
C ILE A 273 -1.94 -18.49 7.43
N MET A 274 -0.98 -18.66 8.33
CA MET A 274 -0.24 -19.90 8.44
C MET A 274 -1.18 -21.04 8.91
N PRO A 275 -1.08 -22.26 8.33
CA PRO A 275 -1.80 -23.43 8.84
C PRO A 275 -1.53 -23.63 10.33
N HIS A 276 -2.55 -24.00 11.10
CA HIS A 276 -2.42 -24.18 12.56
C HIS A 276 -1.39 -25.23 12.99
N ASN A 277 -1.06 -26.20 12.13
CA ASN A 277 -0.08 -27.24 12.37
C ASN A 277 1.35 -26.87 11.96
N GLN A 278 1.57 -25.64 11.52
CA GLN A 278 2.87 -25.09 11.14
C GLN A 278 3.35 -24.04 12.15
N PRO A 279 4.68 -23.79 12.24
CA PRO A 279 5.18 -22.66 13.01
C PRO A 279 4.54 -21.36 12.56
N GLN A 280 4.09 -20.55 13.51
CA GLN A 280 3.54 -19.24 13.22
C GLN A 280 4.67 -18.21 13.10
N ILE A 281 4.62 -17.39 12.06
CA ILE A 281 5.53 -16.27 11.83
C ILE A 281 4.72 -15.00 11.60
N PRO A 282 5.29 -13.82 11.81
CA PRO A 282 4.62 -12.59 11.40
C PRO A 282 4.54 -12.52 9.87
N LEU A 283 3.36 -12.21 9.36
CA LEU A 283 3.10 -12.07 7.92
C LEU A 283 3.07 -10.60 7.51
N THR A 284 2.46 -9.76 8.35
CA THR A 284 2.48 -8.31 8.17
C THR A 284 2.96 -7.61 9.43
N PHE A 285 3.42 -6.38 9.29
CA PHE A 285 3.72 -5.49 10.42
C PHE A 285 2.92 -4.20 10.31
N SER A 286 2.84 -3.47 11.40
CA SER A 286 2.35 -2.10 11.38
C SER A 286 3.24 -1.18 12.21
N MET A 287 3.34 0.09 11.81
CA MET A 287 3.92 1.15 12.61
C MET A 287 2.98 2.36 12.60
N VAL A 288 2.78 2.93 13.79
CA VAL A 288 2.08 4.21 13.95
C VAL A 288 3.08 5.23 14.44
N ALA A 289 3.17 6.35 13.74
CA ALA A 289 4.06 7.44 14.07
C ALA A 289 3.31 8.77 14.09
N ARG A 290 3.76 9.70 14.92
CA ARG A 290 3.14 11.01 15.09
C ARG A 290 4.13 12.14 14.81
N LYS A 291 3.67 13.17 14.10
CA LYS A 291 4.41 14.42 13.98
C LYS A 291 4.31 15.21 15.29
N LYS A 292 5.45 15.69 15.79
CA LYS A 292 5.46 16.54 16.98
C LYS A 292 4.66 17.81 16.75
N ALA A 293 3.95 18.25 17.80
CA ALA A 293 3.25 19.53 17.80
C ALA A 293 4.22 20.71 17.91
#